data_0521579361a254a18ab0f98c5dd2276c
#
_entry.id   0521579361a254a18ab0f98c5dd2276c
#
_cell.length_a   1.000
_cell.length_b   1.000
_cell.length_c   1.000
_cell.angle_alpha   90.00
_cell.angle_beta   90.00
_cell.angle_gamma   90.00
#
_symmetry.space_group_name_H-M   'P 1'
#
loop_
_entity.id
_entity.type
_entity.pdbx_description
1 polymer ?
#
loop_
_entity_poly.entity_id
_entity_poly.type
_entity_poly.pdbx_seq_one_letter_code
_entity_poly.pdbx_strand_id
1 'polypeptide(L)'
;VFVLGHLVSLHESKAFPEFDLYHGEYGMTVMVPDLLSCHDWGYSKSWALVGAGAQAEMVLAHMLGDAVVHYGEQWRGHERKSGWAYLRMGLVARRYDEFHDCAEERGWRQPGLPRDSRRGWAHTLVEYSIDQWLADRRDLSVMHREVQASAETVAADLAWVHDLVEQHVITTSKPIESQPYRYCGALTRATEPDEMHLRGLALKFQLAESPDALQWLRGWLRAIWQEVGDDEMANVLASLVRVSADPVRFGYPLEISAFPAPPTDEARRWPLDQPDAEGMAK
;
A
#
# COMPACT_ATOMS: atom_id res chain seq x y z
N VAL A 1 2.15 -0.96 0.04
CA VAL A 1 0.74 -1.34 0.07
C VAL A 1 0.01 -0.64 1.21
N PHE A 2 -0.61 0.45 0.95
CA PHE A 2 -1.44 1.15 1.91
C PHE A 2 -2.89 1.15 1.40
N VAL A 3 -3.71 0.31 2.03
CA VAL A 3 -5.09 0.01 1.60
C VAL A 3 -5.96 1.25 1.60
N LEU A 4 -5.97 1.97 2.73
CA LEU A 4 -6.82 3.14 2.92
C LEU A 4 -6.35 4.31 2.06
N GLY A 5 -5.04 4.48 1.93
CA GLY A 5 -4.46 5.53 1.09
C GLY A 5 -4.91 5.43 -0.37
N HIS A 6 -4.91 4.24 -0.96
CA HIS A 6 -5.39 4.02 -2.33
C HIS A 6 -6.90 4.24 -2.46
N LEU A 7 -7.69 3.67 -1.56
CA LEU A 7 -9.15 3.83 -1.59
C LEU A 7 -9.57 5.28 -1.41
N VAL A 8 -9.02 5.96 -0.41
CA VAL A 8 -9.35 7.35 -0.10
C VAL A 8 -8.88 8.28 -1.22
N SER A 9 -7.67 8.11 -1.73
CA SER A 9 -7.14 8.97 -2.79
C SER A 9 -7.95 8.85 -4.08
N LEU A 10 -8.34 7.63 -4.45
CA LEU A 10 -9.16 7.43 -5.63
C LEU A 10 -10.56 8.05 -5.47
N HIS A 11 -11.19 7.85 -4.31
CA HIS A 11 -12.50 8.44 -4.01
C HIS A 11 -12.45 9.98 -4.01
N GLU A 12 -11.46 10.57 -3.34
CA GLU A 12 -11.30 12.03 -3.27
C GLU A 12 -10.90 12.67 -4.60
N SER A 13 -10.26 11.92 -5.48
CA SER A 13 -9.87 12.39 -6.81
C SER A 13 -11.06 12.74 -7.69
N LYS A 14 -12.24 12.11 -7.43
CA LYS A 14 -13.45 12.21 -8.25
C LYS A 14 -13.22 11.82 -9.72
N ALA A 15 -12.23 10.99 -9.97
CA ALA A 15 -11.91 10.52 -11.32
C ALA A 15 -13.02 9.64 -11.90
N PHE A 16 -13.81 9.02 -11.05
CA PHE A 16 -14.89 8.09 -11.42
C PHE A 16 -16.19 8.46 -10.71
N PRO A 17 -16.78 9.65 -10.99
CA PRO A 17 -17.94 10.16 -10.25
C PRO A 17 -19.22 9.34 -10.47
N GLU A 18 -19.29 8.55 -11.52
CA GLU A 18 -20.41 7.67 -11.85
C GLU A 18 -20.39 6.33 -11.09
N PHE A 19 -19.27 6.02 -10.41
CA PHE A 19 -19.14 4.78 -9.67
C PHE A 19 -19.08 5.03 -8.15
N ASP A 20 -19.74 4.17 -7.41
CA ASP A 20 -19.49 4.07 -5.97
C ASP A 20 -18.23 3.21 -5.75
N LEU A 21 -17.10 3.90 -5.54
CA LEU A 21 -15.79 3.26 -5.45
C LEU A 21 -15.61 2.37 -4.22
N TYR A 22 -16.57 2.37 -3.30
CA TYR A 22 -16.54 1.48 -2.15
C TYR A 22 -17.42 0.24 -2.34
N HIS A 23 -18.33 0.26 -3.31
CA HIS A 23 -19.27 -0.83 -3.55
C HIS A 23 -18.83 -1.83 -4.63
N GLY A 24 -19.31 -3.05 -4.48
CA GLY A 24 -19.16 -4.12 -5.45
C GLY A 24 -17.70 -4.41 -5.77
N GLU A 25 -17.41 -4.61 -7.03
CA GLU A 25 -16.06 -4.91 -7.51
C GLU A 25 -15.13 -3.69 -7.53
N TYR A 26 -15.66 -2.47 -7.59
CA TYR A 26 -14.84 -1.26 -7.79
C TYR A 26 -13.88 -0.99 -6.63
N GLY A 27 -14.34 -1.12 -5.39
CA GLY A 27 -13.46 -0.96 -4.21
C GLY A 27 -12.30 -1.93 -4.20
N MET A 28 -12.52 -3.14 -4.67
CA MET A 28 -11.48 -4.16 -4.75
C MET A 28 -10.63 -4.06 -6.01
N THR A 29 -11.12 -3.43 -7.08
CA THR A 29 -10.34 -3.24 -8.32
C THR A 29 -9.09 -2.41 -8.09
N VAL A 30 -9.17 -1.35 -7.31
CA VAL A 30 -8.01 -0.53 -6.96
C VAL A 30 -6.97 -1.32 -6.18
N MET A 31 -7.35 -2.42 -5.52
CA MET A 31 -6.47 -3.28 -4.74
C MET A 31 -5.87 -4.45 -5.53
N VAL A 32 -6.28 -4.66 -6.77
CA VAL A 32 -5.80 -5.78 -7.62
C VAL A 32 -4.26 -5.86 -7.70
N PRO A 33 -3.51 -4.76 -7.87
CA PRO A 33 -2.05 -4.83 -7.91
C PRO A 33 -1.43 -5.47 -6.67
N ASP A 34 -1.97 -5.18 -5.50
CA ASP A 34 -1.51 -5.76 -4.23
C ASP A 34 -1.97 -7.19 -4.04
N LEU A 35 -3.23 -7.47 -4.37
CA LEU A 35 -3.81 -8.80 -4.23
C LEU A 35 -3.04 -9.85 -5.04
N LEU A 36 -2.63 -9.48 -6.26
CA LEU A 36 -2.02 -10.38 -7.22
C LEU A 36 -0.52 -10.16 -7.41
N SER A 37 0.06 -9.20 -6.68
CA SER A 37 1.45 -8.78 -6.87
C SER A 37 1.76 -8.42 -8.33
N CYS A 38 0.89 -7.61 -8.94
CA CYS A 38 1.06 -7.14 -10.32
C CYS A 38 2.23 -6.16 -10.50
N HIS A 39 2.93 -5.79 -9.42
CA HIS A 39 4.11 -4.94 -9.48
C HIS A 39 5.22 -5.53 -10.37
N ASP A 40 5.28 -6.84 -10.54
CA ASP A 40 6.21 -7.50 -11.47
C ASP A 40 5.90 -7.17 -12.93
N TRP A 41 4.67 -6.80 -13.23
CA TRP A 41 4.27 -6.29 -14.55
C TRP A 41 4.92 -4.95 -14.88
N GLY A 42 5.28 -4.19 -13.84
CA GLY A 42 6.06 -2.96 -13.91
C GLY A 42 5.22 -1.72 -14.22
N TYR A 43 5.62 -0.61 -13.62
CA TYR A 43 4.92 0.68 -13.78
C TYR A 43 4.91 1.16 -15.24
N SER A 44 5.95 0.89 -16.00
CA SER A 44 6.02 1.27 -17.43
C SER A 44 4.97 0.60 -18.31
N LYS A 45 4.54 -0.63 -17.94
CA LYS A 45 3.50 -1.35 -18.67
C LYS A 45 2.10 -0.90 -18.27
N SER A 46 1.94 -0.29 -17.09
CA SER A 46 0.63 0.18 -16.61
C SER A 46 -0.01 1.22 -17.53
N TRP A 47 0.77 1.90 -18.37
CA TRP A 47 0.26 2.81 -19.40
C TRP A 47 -0.62 2.13 -20.44
N ALA A 48 -0.52 0.82 -20.61
CA ALA A 48 -1.44 0.08 -21.47
C ALA A 48 -2.89 0.08 -20.95
N LEU A 49 -3.10 0.47 -19.68
CA LEU A 49 -4.42 0.58 -19.06
C LEU A 49 -5.11 1.93 -19.34
N VAL A 50 -4.42 2.91 -19.90
CA VAL A 50 -5.00 4.21 -20.26
C VAL A 50 -6.06 4.03 -21.33
N GLY A 51 -7.28 4.49 -21.04
CA GLY A 51 -8.44 4.39 -21.97
C GLY A 51 -8.98 2.97 -22.14
N ALA A 52 -8.54 2.02 -21.35
CA ALA A 52 -8.96 0.62 -21.43
C ALA A 52 -10.24 0.30 -20.61
N GLY A 53 -10.86 1.34 -20.04
CA GLY A 53 -12.08 1.25 -19.25
C GLY A 53 -11.86 1.52 -17.76
N ALA A 54 -12.94 1.77 -17.04
CA ALA A 54 -12.89 2.27 -15.66
C ALA A 54 -12.10 1.36 -14.71
N GLN A 55 -12.32 0.05 -14.77
CA GLN A 55 -11.58 -0.89 -13.89
C GLN A 55 -10.08 -0.90 -14.19
N ALA A 56 -9.70 -0.89 -15.47
CA ALA A 56 -8.31 -0.81 -15.87
C ALA A 56 -7.65 0.49 -15.42
N GLU A 57 -8.37 1.61 -15.51
CA GLU A 57 -7.88 2.92 -15.05
C GLU A 57 -7.82 3.03 -13.53
N MET A 58 -8.67 2.32 -12.77
CA MET A 58 -8.53 2.18 -11.32
C MET A 58 -7.25 1.42 -10.93
N VAL A 59 -6.92 0.35 -11.66
CA VAL A 59 -5.63 -0.35 -11.49
C VAL A 59 -4.46 0.57 -11.84
N LEU A 60 -4.58 1.35 -12.93
CA LEU A 60 -3.58 2.35 -13.30
C LEU A 60 -3.39 3.39 -12.18
N ALA A 61 -4.47 3.92 -11.61
CA ALA A 61 -4.40 4.89 -10.51
C ALA A 61 -3.63 4.33 -9.31
N HIS A 62 -3.85 3.07 -8.93
CA HIS A 62 -3.06 2.40 -7.89
C HIS A 62 -1.57 2.34 -8.27
N MET A 63 -1.26 1.82 -9.46
CA MET A 63 0.14 1.66 -9.91
C MET A 63 0.88 3.01 -9.94
N LEU A 64 0.21 4.07 -10.35
CA LEU A 64 0.80 5.41 -10.35
C LEU A 64 0.93 5.99 -8.94
N GLY A 65 -0.04 5.76 -8.06
CA GLY A 65 0.05 6.10 -6.64
C GLY A 65 1.28 5.47 -5.98
N ASP A 66 1.46 4.19 -6.21
CA ASP A 66 2.65 3.45 -5.75
C ASP A 66 3.94 4.04 -6.35
N ALA A 67 3.95 4.32 -7.66
CA ALA A 67 5.12 4.92 -8.31
C ALA A 67 5.51 6.25 -7.68
N VAL A 68 4.53 7.10 -7.35
CA VAL A 68 4.74 8.39 -6.70
C VAL A 68 5.36 8.21 -5.31
N VAL A 69 4.82 7.32 -4.51
CA VAL A 69 5.28 7.07 -3.14
C VAL A 69 6.67 6.43 -3.14
N HIS A 70 6.97 5.56 -4.12
CA HIS A 70 8.23 4.85 -4.21
C HIS A 70 9.35 5.63 -4.88
N TYR A 71 9.04 6.36 -5.97
CA TYR A 71 10.07 6.97 -6.82
C TYR A 71 10.06 8.50 -6.79
N GLY A 72 8.93 9.11 -6.42
CA GLY A 72 8.80 10.58 -6.34
C GLY A 72 8.99 11.27 -7.69
N GLU A 73 9.42 12.54 -7.63
CA GLU A 73 9.61 13.42 -8.80
C GLU A 73 10.60 12.91 -9.85
N GLN A 74 11.57 12.13 -9.43
CA GLN A 74 12.66 11.68 -10.29
C GLN A 74 12.41 10.29 -10.85
N TRP A 75 11.18 9.82 -10.80
CA TRP A 75 10.86 8.52 -11.35
C TRP A 75 11.05 8.51 -12.87
N ARG A 76 12.05 7.79 -13.32
CA ARG A 76 12.37 7.51 -14.73
C ARG A 76 12.55 6.02 -14.90
N GLY A 77 11.48 5.27 -14.60
CA GLY A 77 11.41 3.83 -14.83
C GLY A 77 12.56 3.04 -14.23
N HIS A 78 12.68 2.76 -13.00
CA HIS A 78 13.60 1.83 -12.32
C HIS A 78 14.88 2.39 -11.68
N GLU A 79 15.29 3.62 -11.96
CA GLU A 79 16.67 4.00 -11.65
C GLU A 79 16.92 4.43 -10.22
N ARG A 80 15.93 4.96 -9.47
CA ARG A 80 16.09 5.31 -8.08
C ARG A 80 14.79 5.19 -7.28
N LYS A 81 14.81 4.42 -6.23
CA LYS A 81 13.78 4.39 -5.19
C LYS A 81 13.98 5.58 -4.25
N SER A 82 13.62 6.78 -4.70
CA SER A 82 13.85 8.05 -4.01
C SER A 82 12.55 8.73 -3.58
N GLY A 83 11.42 8.03 -3.66
CA GLY A 83 10.14 8.52 -3.20
C GLY A 83 10.00 8.51 -1.68
N TRP A 84 8.93 9.08 -1.20
CA TRP A 84 8.66 9.31 0.21
C TRP A 84 8.84 8.06 1.09
N ALA A 85 8.26 6.92 0.69
CA ALA A 85 8.35 5.69 1.48
C ALA A 85 9.80 5.27 1.73
N TYR A 86 10.62 5.27 0.68
CA TYR A 86 12.03 4.91 0.80
C TYR A 86 12.87 5.93 1.57
N LEU A 87 12.57 7.22 1.44
CA LEU A 87 13.26 8.27 2.16
C LEU A 87 12.97 8.26 3.66
N ARG A 88 11.83 7.71 4.06
CA ARG A 88 11.42 7.61 5.47
C ARG A 88 11.76 6.28 6.15
N MET A 89 12.23 5.29 5.41
CA MET A 89 12.56 3.97 5.97
C MET A 89 13.58 4.04 7.13
N GLY A 90 14.49 5.01 7.10
CA GLY A 90 15.45 5.24 8.17
C GLY A 90 14.84 5.45 9.56
N LEU A 91 13.60 5.98 9.64
CA LEU A 91 12.88 6.18 10.89
C LEU A 91 12.67 4.87 11.67
N VAL A 92 12.46 3.78 10.95
CA VAL A 92 12.08 2.49 11.55
C VAL A 92 13.13 1.40 11.41
N ALA A 93 13.97 1.46 10.38
CA ALA A 93 14.87 0.36 10.03
C ALA A 93 15.81 -0.08 11.15
N ARG A 94 16.27 0.87 11.99
CA ARG A 94 17.12 0.58 13.16
C ARG A 94 16.42 -0.23 14.25
N ARG A 95 15.08 -0.29 14.23
CA ARG A 95 14.24 -1.00 15.20
C ARG A 95 13.73 -2.35 14.68
N TYR A 96 14.31 -2.84 13.60
CA TYR A 96 13.90 -4.09 12.94
C TYR A 96 13.93 -5.30 13.89
N ASP A 97 15.05 -5.47 14.60
CA ASP A 97 15.20 -6.61 15.52
C ASP A 97 14.24 -6.45 16.71
N GLU A 98 14.12 -5.25 17.29
CA GLU A 98 13.16 -4.95 18.37
C GLU A 98 11.72 -5.37 18.00
N PHE A 99 11.31 -5.07 16.75
CA PHE A 99 9.96 -5.43 16.28
C PHE A 99 9.77 -6.96 16.25
N HIS A 100 10.67 -7.66 15.60
CA HIS A 100 10.55 -9.09 15.41
C HIS A 100 10.72 -9.87 16.71
N ASP A 101 11.70 -9.51 17.53
CA ASP A 101 11.96 -10.16 18.81
C ASP A 101 10.77 -9.96 19.76
N CYS A 102 10.22 -8.75 19.87
CA CYS A 102 9.02 -8.48 20.66
C CYS A 102 7.81 -9.32 20.19
N ALA A 103 7.60 -9.43 18.88
CA ALA A 103 6.50 -10.21 18.33
C ALA A 103 6.64 -11.72 18.63
N GLU A 104 7.86 -12.24 18.57
CA GLU A 104 8.18 -13.63 18.87
C GLU A 104 8.10 -13.91 20.39
N GLU A 105 8.66 -13.05 21.25
CA GLU A 105 8.59 -13.16 22.69
C GLU A 105 7.14 -13.16 23.24
N ARG A 106 6.27 -12.38 22.62
CA ARG A 106 4.85 -12.32 22.98
C ARG A 106 4.01 -13.43 22.36
N GLY A 107 4.61 -14.31 21.55
CA GLY A 107 3.91 -15.38 20.86
C GLY A 107 2.95 -14.90 19.75
N TRP A 108 3.08 -13.66 19.30
CA TRP A 108 2.30 -13.14 18.17
C TRP A 108 2.86 -13.57 16.83
N ARG A 109 4.12 -13.94 16.78
CA ARG A 109 4.80 -14.51 15.63
C ARG A 109 5.45 -15.83 16.02
N GLN A 110 5.31 -16.83 15.17
CA GLN A 110 5.96 -18.11 15.41
C GLN A 110 7.48 -17.94 15.24
N PRO A 111 8.29 -18.36 16.24
CA PRO A 111 9.75 -18.34 16.14
C PRO A 111 10.26 -19.16 14.95
N GLY A 112 11.28 -18.65 14.29
CA GLY A 112 11.93 -19.35 13.17
C GLY A 112 11.24 -19.19 11.82
N LEU A 113 10.12 -18.51 11.72
CA LEU A 113 9.57 -18.12 10.43
C LEU A 113 10.52 -17.12 9.72
N PRO A 114 10.63 -17.20 8.38
CA PRO A 114 11.41 -16.22 7.63
C PRO A 114 10.93 -14.79 7.93
N ARG A 115 11.87 -13.91 8.28
CA ARG A 115 11.61 -12.48 8.45
C ARG A 115 11.73 -11.79 7.09
N ASP A 116 10.90 -10.79 6.84
CA ASP A 116 11.10 -9.91 5.69
C ASP A 116 12.47 -9.26 5.75
N SER A 117 13.01 -8.87 4.59
CA SER A 117 14.22 -8.06 4.60
C SER A 117 13.98 -6.78 5.41
N ARG A 118 15.00 -6.31 6.13
CA ARG A 118 14.93 -5.06 6.92
C ARG A 118 14.36 -3.90 6.09
N ARG A 119 14.76 -3.83 4.83
CA ARG A 119 14.28 -2.84 3.87
C ARG A 119 12.79 -3.01 3.55
N GLY A 120 12.37 -4.22 3.18
CA GLY A 120 10.97 -4.49 2.85
C GLY A 120 10.05 -4.26 4.05
N TRP A 121 10.47 -4.67 5.24
CA TRP A 121 9.75 -4.43 6.47
C TRP A 121 9.61 -2.93 6.78
N ALA A 122 10.72 -2.16 6.75
CA ALA A 122 10.69 -0.74 7.04
C ALA A 122 9.85 0.05 6.04
N HIS A 123 10.00 -0.25 4.75
CA HIS A 123 9.18 0.30 3.67
C HIS A 123 7.68 0.06 3.91
N THR A 124 7.30 -1.18 4.21
CA THR A 124 5.90 -1.52 4.49
C THR A 124 5.34 -0.75 5.68
N LEU A 125 6.07 -0.64 6.80
CA LEU A 125 5.58 0.10 7.96
C LEU A 125 5.39 1.60 7.66
N VAL A 126 6.31 2.19 6.89
CA VAL A 126 6.17 3.60 6.48
C VAL A 126 4.92 3.80 5.64
N GLU A 127 4.65 2.94 4.66
CA GLU A 127 3.44 3.02 3.85
C GLU A 127 2.17 2.86 4.68
N TYR A 128 2.09 1.83 5.50
CA TYR A 128 0.92 1.61 6.36
C TYR A 128 0.71 2.69 7.41
N SER A 129 1.73 3.51 7.69
CA SER A 129 1.54 4.66 8.58
C SER A 129 0.62 5.74 8.00
N ILE A 130 0.48 5.82 6.66
CA ILE A 130 -0.53 6.66 5.99
C ILE A 130 -1.93 6.16 6.32
N ASP A 131 -2.14 4.86 6.26
CA ASP A 131 -3.43 4.25 6.58
C ASP A 131 -3.82 4.52 8.03
N GLN A 132 -2.88 4.38 8.95
CA GLN A 132 -3.14 4.70 10.35
C GLN A 132 -3.40 6.19 10.58
N TRP A 133 -2.68 7.07 9.89
CA TRP A 133 -2.92 8.51 9.95
C TRP A 133 -4.33 8.86 9.46
N LEU A 134 -4.79 8.24 8.35
CA LEU A 134 -6.15 8.40 7.84
C LEU A 134 -7.18 7.90 8.86
N ALA A 135 -6.97 6.72 9.44
CA ALA A 135 -7.86 6.14 10.44
C ALA A 135 -7.96 6.99 11.71
N ASP A 136 -6.86 7.65 12.13
CA ASP A 136 -6.84 8.54 13.28
C ASP A 136 -7.47 9.93 13.01
N ARG A 137 -7.67 10.32 11.74
CA ARG A 137 -8.12 11.66 11.33
C ARG A 137 -9.49 11.71 10.67
N ARG A 138 -10.04 10.61 10.23
CA ARG A 138 -11.26 10.54 9.43
C ARG A 138 -12.26 9.53 9.97
N ASP A 139 -13.53 9.81 9.78
CA ASP A 139 -14.57 8.80 9.92
C ASP A 139 -14.57 7.90 8.68
N LEU A 140 -14.11 6.69 8.85
CA LEU A 140 -14.03 5.68 7.81
C LEU A 140 -15.18 4.65 7.88
N SER A 141 -16.20 4.89 8.71
CA SER A 141 -17.26 3.90 9.00
C SER A 141 -18.04 3.51 7.75
N VAL A 142 -18.32 4.44 6.86
CA VAL A 142 -19.02 4.16 5.60
C VAL A 142 -18.13 3.31 4.70
N MET A 143 -16.91 3.76 4.45
CA MET A 143 -15.93 3.04 3.62
C MET A 143 -15.69 1.61 4.15
N HIS A 144 -15.56 1.45 5.46
CA HIS A 144 -15.38 0.15 6.09
C HIS A 144 -16.50 -0.83 5.74
N ARG A 145 -17.77 -0.44 5.94
CA ARG A 145 -18.91 -1.31 5.62
C ARG A 145 -18.95 -1.70 4.15
N GLU A 146 -18.73 -0.73 3.28
CA GLU A 146 -18.83 -0.95 1.84
C GLU A 146 -17.66 -1.82 1.31
N VAL A 147 -16.45 -1.58 1.82
CA VAL A 147 -15.28 -2.39 1.47
C VAL A 147 -15.42 -3.82 1.98
N GLN A 148 -16.00 -4.03 3.18
CA GLN A 148 -16.30 -5.37 3.68
C GLN A 148 -17.28 -6.11 2.77
N ALA A 149 -18.40 -5.49 2.42
CA ALA A 149 -19.38 -6.08 1.51
C ALA A 149 -18.78 -6.37 0.12
N SER A 150 -17.95 -5.46 -0.37
CA SER A 150 -17.18 -5.63 -1.61
C SER A 150 -16.21 -6.82 -1.54
N ALA A 151 -15.48 -6.95 -0.44
CA ALA A 151 -14.54 -8.05 -0.24
C ALA A 151 -15.25 -9.42 -0.15
N GLU A 152 -16.43 -9.49 0.45
CA GLU A 152 -17.26 -10.69 0.47
C GLU A 152 -17.72 -11.08 -0.94
N THR A 153 -18.17 -10.11 -1.74
CA THR A 153 -18.58 -10.33 -3.14
C THR A 153 -17.42 -10.82 -3.98
N VAL A 154 -16.27 -10.17 -3.90
CA VAL A 154 -15.07 -10.54 -4.66
C VAL A 154 -14.54 -11.92 -4.25
N ALA A 155 -14.61 -12.26 -2.97
CA ALA A 155 -14.23 -13.60 -2.51
C ALA A 155 -15.14 -14.70 -3.08
N ALA A 156 -16.40 -14.38 -3.39
CA ALA A 156 -17.36 -15.32 -3.97
C ALA A 156 -17.26 -15.42 -5.50
N ASP A 157 -16.86 -14.36 -6.20
CA ASP A 157 -16.74 -14.32 -7.66
C ASP A 157 -15.51 -13.52 -8.09
N LEU A 158 -14.56 -14.21 -8.71
CA LEU A 158 -13.32 -13.65 -9.25
C LEU A 158 -13.31 -13.52 -10.77
N ALA A 159 -14.41 -13.80 -11.45
CA ALA A 159 -14.47 -13.81 -12.91
C ALA A 159 -13.98 -12.49 -13.51
N TRP A 160 -14.42 -11.36 -12.96
CA TRP A 160 -13.99 -10.04 -13.41
C TRP A 160 -12.47 -9.78 -13.23
N VAL A 161 -11.85 -10.39 -12.21
CA VAL A 161 -10.39 -10.29 -11.99
C VAL A 161 -9.65 -11.06 -13.08
N HIS A 162 -10.14 -12.26 -13.42
CA HIS A 162 -9.60 -13.03 -14.53
C HIS A 162 -9.73 -12.28 -15.85
N ASP A 163 -10.91 -11.74 -16.14
CA ASP A 163 -11.17 -10.96 -17.35
C ASP A 163 -10.26 -9.75 -17.45
N LEU A 164 -10.08 -9.00 -16.35
CA LEU A 164 -9.20 -7.84 -16.30
C LEU A 164 -7.74 -8.23 -16.59
N VAL A 165 -7.26 -9.30 -15.98
CA VAL A 165 -5.88 -9.78 -16.16
C VAL A 165 -5.66 -10.29 -17.59
N GLU A 166 -6.60 -11.06 -18.15
CA GLU A 166 -6.50 -11.61 -19.50
C GLU A 166 -6.57 -10.51 -20.57
N GLN A 167 -7.54 -9.61 -20.47
CA GLN A 167 -7.73 -8.53 -21.44
C GLN A 167 -6.52 -7.60 -21.57
N HIS A 168 -5.82 -7.37 -20.46
CA HIS A 168 -4.67 -6.47 -20.42
C HIS A 168 -3.33 -7.18 -20.35
N VAL A 169 -3.32 -8.52 -20.45
CA VAL A 169 -2.09 -9.34 -20.41
C VAL A 169 -1.23 -9.00 -19.18
N ILE A 170 -1.88 -8.82 -18.03
CA ILE A 170 -1.22 -8.47 -16.78
C ILE A 170 -0.50 -9.70 -16.23
N THR A 171 0.80 -9.57 -15.99
CA THR A 171 1.57 -10.63 -15.34
C THR A 171 1.40 -10.53 -13.82
N THR A 172 1.05 -11.63 -13.18
CA THR A 172 0.90 -11.74 -11.73
C THR A 172 1.91 -12.73 -11.16
N SER A 173 2.46 -12.46 -9.99
CA SER A 173 3.37 -13.40 -9.31
C SER A 173 2.63 -14.33 -8.35
N LYS A 174 1.33 -14.13 -8.15
CA LYS A 174 0.48 -14.94 -7.27
C LYS A 174 -0.70 -15.50 -8.05
N PRO A 175 -1.11 -16.76 -7.77
CA PRO A 175 -2.33 -17.31 -8.35
C PRO A 175 -3.54 -16.46 -8.00
N ILE A 176 -4.39 -16.19 -9.00
CA ILE A 176 -5.60 -15.39 -8.83
C ILE A 176 -6.52 -16.02 -7.78
N GLU A 177 -6.63 -17.34 -7.76
CA GLU A 177 -7.58 -18.06 -6.90
C GLU A 177 -7.19 -18.06 -5.41
N SER A 178 -5.92 -17.91 -5.07
CA SER A 178 -5.44 -18.15 -3.70
C SER A 178 -5.30 -16.87 -2.85
N GLN A 179 -4.96 -15.77 -3.43
CA GLN A 179 -4.59 -14.55 -2.69
C GLN A 179 -5.78 -13.67 -2.31
N PRO A 180 -6.78 -13.46 -3.20
CA PRO A 180 -7.96 -12.69 -2.83
C PRO A 180 -8.65 -13.23 -1.59
N TYR A 181 -8.78 -14.55 -1.45
CA TYR A 181 -9.42 -15.14 -0.27
C TYR A 181 -8.71 -14.79 1.04
N ARG A 182 -7.39 -14.79 1.07
CA ARG A 182 -6.63 -14.45 2.29
C ARG A 182 -6.78 -12.98 2.65
N TYR A 183 -6.65 -12.11 1.65
CA TYR A 183 -6.71 -10.67 1.85
C TYR A 183 -8.14 -10.19 2.12
N CYS A 184 -9.10 -10.59 1.30
CA CYS A 184 -10.51 -10.31 1.53
C CYS A 184 -10.96 -10.85 2.88
N GLY A 185 -10.52 -12.06 3.27
CA GLY A 185 -10.78 -12.61 4.59
C GLY A 185 -10.21 -11.76 5.74
N ALA A 186 -9.06 -11.10 5.56
CA ALA A 186 -8.55 -10.16 6.56
C ALA A 186 -9.44 -8.91 6.66
N LEU A 187 -9.88 -8.37 5.52
CA LEU A 187 -10.78 -7.21 5.48
C LEU A 187 -12.15 -7.51 6.10
N THR A 188 -12.74 -8.67 5.76
CA THR A 188 -14.08 -9.06 6.27
C THR A 188 -14.08 -9.38 7.76
N ARG A 189 -12.93 -9.73 8.35
CA ARG A 189 -12.81 -9.93 9.81
C ARG A 189 -12.58 -8.63 10.59
N ALA A 190 -12.33 -7.50 9.92
CA ALA A 190 -12.18 -6.23 10.61
C ALA A 190 -13.51 -5.83 11.26
N THR A 191 -13.52 -5.63 12.57
CA THR A 191 -14.72 -5.22 13.31
C THR A 191 -14.86 -3.71 13.40
N GLU A 192 -13.74 -3.02 13.29
CA GLU A 192 -13.67 -1.57 13.34
C GLU A 192 -12.97 -1.02 12.07
N PRO A 193 -13.30 0.20 11.65
CA PRO A 193 -12.71 0.80 10.44
C PRO A 193 -11.19 0.82 10.41
N ASP A 194 -10.58 1.04 11.57
CA ASP A 194 -9.13 1.12 11.72
C ASP A 194 -8.43 -0.25 11.86
N GLU A 195 -9.17 -1.34 11.81
CA GLU A 195 -8.59 -2.69 11.81
C GLU A 195 -8.24 -3.21 10.40
N MET A 196 -8.87 -2.70 9.35
CA MET A 196 -8.69 -3.23 7.99
C MET A 196 -7.21 -3.29 7.59
N HIS A 197 -6.51 -2.16 7.70
CA HIS A 197 -5.09 -2.09 7.36
C HIS A 197 -4.21 -2.85 8.37
N LEU A 198 -4.58 -2.87 9.65
CA LEU A 198 -3.84 -3.61 10.68
C LEU A 198 -3.90 -5.12 10.44
N ARG A 199 -5.05 -5.67 10.04
CA ARG A 199 -5.18 -7.09 9.70
C ARG A 199 -4.40 -7.45 8.43
N GLY A 200 -4.44 -6.58 7.42
CA GLY A 200 -3.60 -6.74 6.22
C GLY A 200 -2.11 -6.76 6.57
N LEU A 201 -1.67 -5.86 7.44
CA LEU A 201 -0.29 -5.80 7.92
C LEU A 201 0.09 -7.03 8.77
N ALA A 202 -0.79 -7.47 9.68
CA ALA A 202 -0.59 -8.67 10.47
C ALA A 202 -0.42 -9.89 9.57
N LEU A 203 -1.28 -10.04 8.57
CA LEU A 203 -1.16 -11.12 7.57
C LEU A 203 0.18 -11.07 6.83
N LYS A 204 0.62 -9.87 6.43
CA LYS A 204 1.89 -9.68 5.70
C LYS A 204 3.09 -10.10 6.56
N PHE A 205 3.11 -9.71 7.82
CA PHE A 205 4.21 -10.03 8.74
C PHE A 205 4.04 -11.37 9.48
N GLN A 206 3.04 -12.14 9.12
CA GLN A 206 2.73 -13.45 9.73
C GLN A 206 2.53 -13.35 11.24
N LEU A 207 1.82 -12.30 11.67
CA LEU A 207 1.47 -12.05 13.06
C LEU A 207 0.07 -12.62 13.37
N ALA A 208 -0.15 -12.97 14.63
CA ALA A 208 -1.47 -13.28 15.12
C ALA A 208 -2.40 -12.06 15.01
N GLU A 209 -3.64 -12.28 14.59
CA GLU A 209 -4.67 -11.22 14.52
C GLU A 209 -5.41 -11.06 15.89
N SER A 210 -4.68 -11.15 17.00
CA SER A 210 -5.23 -10.90 18.32
C SER A 210 -5.39 -9.39 18.58
N PRO A 211 -6.35 -8.97 19.42
CA PRO A 211 -6.52 -7.56 19.76
C PRO A 211 -5.24 -6.89 20.26
N ASP A 212 -4.46 -7.60 21.08
CA ASP A 212 -3.19 -7.08 21.62
C ASP A 212 -2.14 -6.88 20.52
N ALA A 213 -2.02 -7.82 19.57
CA ALA A 213 -1.09 -7.70 18.46
C ALA A 213 -1.49 -6.57 17.51
N LEU A 214 -2.79 -6.42 17.21
CA LEU A 214 -3.30 -5.31 16.39
C LEU A 214 -3.10 -3.96 17.09
N GLN A 215 -3.35 -3.87 18.41
CA GLN A 215 -3.09 -2.66 19.18
C GLN A 215 -1.60 -2.29 19.21
N TRP A 216 -0.73 -3.29 19.31
CA TRP A 216 0.72 -3.08 19.23
C TRP A 216 1.17 -2.59 17.86
N LEU A 217 0.65 -3.18 16.75
CA LEU A 217 0.89 -2.68 15.39
C LEU A 217 0.42 -1.23 15.23
N ARG A 218 -0.79 -0.93 15.73
CA ARG A 218 -1.31 0.45 15.75
C ARG A 218 -0.34 1.42 16.42
N GLY A 219 0.24 1.02 17.56
CA GLY A 219 1.25 1.82 18.26
C GLY A 219 2.49 2.11 17.41
N TRP A 220 2.98 1.13 16.68
CA TRP A 220 4.10 1.30 15.74
C TRP A 220 3.78 2.30 14.63
N LEU A 221 2.64 2.12 13.97
CA LEU A 221 2.23 2.99 12.86
C LEU A 221 1.98 4.43 13.32
N ARG A 222 1.36 4.60 14.52
CA ARG A 222 1.18 5.92 15.14
C ARG A 222 2.51 6.61 15.44
N ALA A 223 3.47 5.90 16.01
CA ALA A 223 4.78 6.46 16.28
C ALA A 223 5.47 6.96 14.99
N ILE A 224 5.32 6.23 13.89
CA ILE A 224 5.89 6.61 12.59
C ILE A 224 5.22 7.89 12.06
N TRP A 225 3.90 7.91 11.94
CA TRP A 225 3.24 9.07 11.35
C TRP A 225 3.36 10.32 12.24
N GLN A 226 3.44 10.16 13.57
CA GLN A 226 3.68 11.29 14.49
C GLN A 226 5.09 11.87 14.33
N GLU A 227 6.08 11.03 14.06
CA GLU A 227 7.46 11.49 13.76
C GLU A 227 7.55 12.18 12.40
N VAL A 228 6.79 11.70 11.40
CA VAL A 228 6.69 12.31 10.06
C VAL A 228 5.96 13.67 10.11
N GLY A 229 4.86 13.72 10.83
CA GLY A 229 4.04 14.92 11.02
C GLY A 229 2.84 15.02 10.07
N ASP A 230 1.79 15.70 10.55
CA ASP A 230 0.51 15.83 9.84
C ASP A 230 0.65 16.50 8.46
N ASP A 231 1.45 17.57 8.36
CA ASP A 231 1.61 18.32 7.11
C ASP A 231 2.23 17.45 6.00
N GLU A 232 3.20 16.63 6.36
CA GLU A 232 3.85 15.74 5.39
C GLU A 232 2.89 14.61 4.97
N MET A 233 2.16 14.00 5.91
CA MET A 233 1.14 12.99 5.60
C MET A 233 0.04 13.55 4.68
N ALA A 234 -0.43 14.76 4.95
CA ALA A 234 -1.41 15.45 4.12
C ALA A 234 -0.87 15.73 2.70
N ASN A 235 0.40 16.10 2.57
CA ASN A 235 1.03 16.32 1.28
C ASN A 235 1.17 15.03 0.46
N VAL A 236 1.49 13.91 1.11
CA VAL A 236 1.54 12.59 0.45
C VAL A 236 0.15 12.23 -0.06
N LEU A 237 -0.89 12.34 0.77
CA LEU A 237 -2.25 12.07 0.34
C LEU A 237 -2.68 12.99 -0.82
N ALA A 238 -2.41 14.29 -0.74
CA ALA A 238 -2.73 15.23 -1.81
C ALA A 238 -2.04 14.88 -3.13
N SER A 239 -0.84 14.31 -3.08
CA SER A 239 -0.12 13.81 -4.25
C SER A 239 -0.78 12.58 -4.85
N LEU A 240 -1.21 11.65 -4.01
CA LEU A 240 -1.97 10.47 -4.43
C LEU A 240 -3.31 10.86 -5.09
N VAL A 241 -4.07 11.77 -4.47
CA VAL A 241 -5.33 12.30 -5.01
C VAL A 241 -5.12 12.93 -6.39
N ARG A 242 -4.08 13.73 -6.54
CA ARG A 242 -3.75 14.40 -7.80
C ARG A 242 -3.42 13.42 -8.92
N VAL A 243 -2.62 12.40 -8.63
CA VAL A 243 -2.28 11.35 -9.59
C VAL A 243 -3.51 10.53 -9.97
N SER A 244 -4.36 10.22 -9.01
CA SER A 244 -5.61 9.49 -9.25
C SER A 244 -6.62 10.30 -10.05
N ALA A 245 -6.61 11.65 -9.91
CA ALA A 245 -7.56 12.52 -10.60
C ALA A 245 -7.32 12.60 -12.11
N ASP A 246 -6.08 12.52 -12.55
CA ASP A 246 -5.72 12.61 -13.97
C ASP A 246 -4.43 11.81 -14.25
N PRO A 247 -4.53 10.47 -14.27
CA PRO A 247 -3.38 9.60 -14.51
C PRO A 247 -2.68 9.91 -15.83
N VAL A 248 -3.44 10.30 -16.86
CA VAL A 248 -2.91 10.59 -18.20
C VAL A 248 -2.08 11.86 -18.22
N ARG A 249 -2.51 12.91 -17.48
CA ARG A 249 -1.79 14.17 -17.37
C ARG A 249 -0.39 14.02 -16.79
N PHE A 250 -0.23 13.11 -15.84
CA PHE A 250 1.05 12.85 -15.22
C PHE A 250 2.03 12.13 -16.12
N GLY A 251 1.60 11.72 -17.33
CA GLY A 251 2.46 11.25 -18.38
C GLY A 251 3.69 10.45 -17.92
N TYR A 252 4.36 9.82 -18.84
CA TYR A 252 5.65 9.21 -18.57
C TYR A 252 6.76 10.09 -19.17
N PRO A 253 7.78 10.53 -18.41
CA PRO A 253 8.03 10.34 -16.97
C PRO A 253 7.15 11.22 -16.09
N LEU A 254 6.78 10.69 -14.91
CA LEU A 254 6.03 11.45 -13.91
C LEU A 254 6.87 12.62 -13.37
N GLU A 255 6.44 13.85 -13.63
CA GLU A 255 7.01 15.04 -13.01
C GLU A 255 6.17 15.41 -11.78
N ILE A 256 6.55 14.93 -10.61
CA ILE A 256 5.84 15.21 -9.36
C ILE A 256 6.77 15.97 -8.41
N SER A 257 6.45 17.25 -8.22
CA SER A 257 7.22 18.18 -7.38
C SER A 257 6.79 18.22 -5.90
N ALA A 258 6.05 17.22 -5.42
CA ALA A 258 5.25 17.39 -4.22
C ALA A 258 5.76 16.73 -2.95
N PHE A 259 6.78 15.90 -2.99
CA PHE A 259 7.25 15.27 -1.76
C PHE A 259 8.21 16.19 -0.98
N PRO A 260 7.92 16.41 0.30
CA PRO A 260 8.82 17.18 1.13
C PRO A 260 10.18 16.50 1.22
N ALA A 261 11.23 17.30 1.24
CA ALA A 261 12.58 16.79 1.42
C ALA A 261 12.68 16.03 2.76
N PRO A 262 13.43 14.93 2.81
CA PRO A 262 13.63 14.22 4.06
C PRO A 262 14.27 15.14 5.11
N PRO A 263 13.92 15.00 6.40
CA PRO A 263 14.34 15.91 7.44
C PRO A 263 15.85 15.88 7.74
N THR A 264 16.52 14.78 7.37
CA THR A 264 17.96 14.61 7.67
C THR A 264 18.72 13.99 6.50
N ASP A 265 20.02 14.27 6.42
CA ASP A 265 20.90 13.60 5.45
C ASP A 265 21.01 12.09 5.69
N GLU A 266 20.84 11.65 6.95
CA GLU A 266 20.78 10.23 7.30
C GLU A 266 19.57 9.53 6.67
N ALA A 267 18.40 10.15 6.75
CA ALA A 267 17.18 9.64 6.08
C ALA A 267 17.33 9.60 4.54
N ARG A 268 18.12 10.51 3.96
CA ARG A 268 18.43 10.51 2.53
C ARG A 268 19.37 9.39 2.11
N ARG A 269 20.38 9.09 2.95
CA ARG A 269 21.43 8.12 2.62
C ARG A 269 21.00 6.69 2.87
N TRP A 270 20.25 6.46 3.91
CA TRP A 270 19.71 5.15 4.19
C TRP A 270 18.41 4.97 3.41
N PRO A 271 18.18 3.97 2.73
CA PRO A 271 18.83 2.72 2.33
C PRO A 271 19.51 2.79 0.96
N LEU A 272 19.71 3.97 0.40
CA LEU A 272 20.20 4.12 -0.97
C LEU A 272 21.70 3.89 -1.08
N ASP A 273 22.43 4.27 -0.04
CA ASP A 273 23.90 4.30 -0.06
C ASP A 273 24.55 3.23 0.84
N GLN A 274 23.78 2.52 1.66
CA GLN A 274 24.32 1.41 2.43
C GLN A 274 24.14 0.11 1.64
N PRO A 275 25.25 -0.52 1.22
CA PRO A 275 25.17 -1.87 0.71
C PRO A 275 24.64 -2.74 1.85
N ASP A 276 23.67 -3.55 1.53
CA ASP A 276 23.21 -4.60 2.41
C ASP A 276 24.35 -5.57 2.71
N ALA A 277 25.03 -5.36 3.80
CA ALA A 277 26.04 -6.30 4.26
C ALA A 277 25.41 -7.66 4.62
N GLU A 278 24.09 -7.77 4.70
CA GLU A 278 23.40 -8.97 5.19
C GLU A 278 22.20 -9.42 4.35
N GLY A 279 22.28 -9.31 3.03
CA GLY A 279 21.31 -10.01 2.15
C GLY A 279 20.07 -9.24 1.74
N MET A 280 20.08 -7.93 1.72
CA MET A 280 19.06 -7.12 1.03
C MET A 280 19.19 -7.18 -0.51
N ALA A 281 20.12 -7.95 -1.03
CA ALA A 281 20.27 -8.27 -2.45
C ALA A 281 19.47 -9.56 -2.75
N LYS A 282 18.13 -9.49 -2.66
CA LYS A 282 17.26 -10.48 -3.33
C LYS A 282 15.91 -9.86 -3.59
#